data_5b8689cf3872ca6717a8413b5efc6f6a
#
_entry.id   5b8689cf3872ca6717a8413b5efc6f6a
#
_cell.length_a   1.000
_cell.length_b   1.000
_cell.length_c   1.000
_cell.angle_alpha   90.00
_cell.angle_beta   90.00
_cell.angle_gamma   90.00
#
_symmetry.space_group_name_H-M   'P 1'
#
loop_
_entity.id
_entity.type
_entity.pdbx_description
1 polymer ?
#
loop_
_entity_poly.entity_id
_entity_poly.type
_entity_poly.pdbx_seq_one_letter_code
_entity_poly.pdbx_strand_id
1 'polypeptide(L)'
;YQVLLSDLDLDTAQGGKDKIAKSVARLVEREKMTALEADELLANITPVDSVNAFGPADLVIEAATEREEIKRRIFESVRLVLRDDAILASNTSSIPITRMAQAAPDARRFIGLHFFNPVPVMGLIEIIRGLATSDETVQKVAAYATALKKEIVYAEDEPGFVVNRILLPMINEAVFVLGQGTANIADIDKGCRIGLNHPMGPLELADFVGLDTCLDIVKVLFNTTGDSKYRPAPLLVKY
;
A
#
# COMPACT_ATOMS: atom_id res chain seq x y z
N TYR A 1 17.52 -7.69 7.11
CA TYR A 1 16.46 -7.87 8.10
C TYR A 1 16.01 -9.32 8.16
N GLN A 2 15.69 -9.81 9.37
CA GLN A 2 14.94 -11.06 9.56
C GLN A 2 13.46 -10.74 9.40
N VAL A 3 12.72 -11.56 8.66
CA VAL A 3 11.31 -11.34 8.34
C VAL A 3 10.48 -12.55 8.76
N LEU A 4 9.49 -12.32 9.60
CA LEU A 4 8.45 -13.30 9.90
C LEU A 4 7.25 -13.01 8.99
N LEU A 5 6.85 -13.96 8.17
CA LEU A 5 5.75 -13.83 7.23
C LEU A 5 4.56 -14.66 7.72
N SER A 6 3.46 -14.01 8.06
CA SER A 6 2.21 -14.65 8.44
C SER A 6 1.11 -14.34 7.44
N ASP A 7 0.20 -15.28 7.25
CA ASP A 7 -1.04 -15.14 6.48
C ASP A 7 -2.16 -15.86 7.23
N LEU A 8 -3.22 -16.29 6.55
CA LEU A 8 -4.35 -17.03 7.14
C LEU A 8 -3.90 -18.32 7.85
N ASP A 9 -2.92 -19.00 7.28
CA ASP A 9 -2.30 -20.21 7.80
C ASP A 9 -0.85 -20.33 7.28
N LEU A 10 -0.12 -21.33 7.77
CA LEU A 10 1.26 -21.58 7.39
C LEU A 10 1.42 -21.89 5.89
N ASP A 11 0.49 -22.62 5.29
CA ASP A 11 0.55 -22.99 3.88
C ASP A 11 0.42 -21.76 2.99
N THR A 12 -0.50 -20.85 3.35
CA THR A 12 -0.66 -19.56 2.64
C THR A 12 0.57 -18.67 2.81
N ALA A 13 1.14 -18.61 4.01
CA ALA A 13 2.38 -17.88 4.27
C ALA A 13 3.57 -18.48 3.48
N GLN A 14 3.69 -19.81 3.42
CA GLN A 14 4.69 -20.49 2.59
C GLN A 14 4.48 -20.18 1.11
N GLY A 15 3.23 -20.22 0.62
CA GLY A 15 2.90 -19.82 -0.75
C GLY A 15 3.29 -18.38 -1.07
N GLY A 16 3.22 -17.48 -0.09
CA GLY A 16 3.74 -16.11 -0.18
C GLY A 16 5.27 -16.08 -0.37
N LYS A 17 6.01 -16.84 0.45
CA LYS A 17 7.47 -16.99 0.30
C LYS A 17 7.84 -17.58 -1.06
N ASP A 18 7.09 -18.56 -1.56
CA ASP A 18 7.35 -19.19 -2.86
C ASP A 18 7.14 -18.21 -4.03
N LYS A 19 6.18 -17.28 -3.93
CA LYS A 19 6.00 -16.19 -4.90
C LYS A 19 7.20 -15.22 -4.88
N ILE A 20 7.72 -14.90 -3.70
CA ILE A 20 8.93 -14.09 -3.56
C ILE A 20 10.11 -14.83 -4.20
N ALA A 21 10.30 -16.13 -3.94
CA ALA A 21 11.36 -16.93 -4.51
C ALA A 21 11.32 -16.94 -6.06
N LYS A 22 10.13 -17.07 -6.66
CA LYS A 22 9.95 -16.95 -8.11
C LYS A 22 10.34 -15.58 -8.66
N SER A 23 10.05 -14.52 -7.92
CA SER A 23 10.42 -13.15 -8.32
C SER A 23 11.93 -12.93 -8.21
N VAL A 24 12.54 -13.43 -7.15
CA VAL A 24 13.99 -13.38 -6.91
C VAL A 24 14.75 -14.20 -7.99
N ALA A 25 14.28 -15.40 -8.33
CA ALA A 25 14.88 -16.22 -9.40
C ALA A 25 14.93 -15.47 -10.74
N ARG A 26 13.86 -14.72 -11.09
CA ARG A 26 13.87 -13.87 -12.29
C ARG A 26 14.89 -12.73 -12.24
N LEU A 27 15.22 -12.22 -11.05
CA LEU A 27 16.28 -11.21 -10.90
C LEU A 27 17.66 -11.84 -11.13
N VAL A 28 17.87 -13.07 -10.67
CA VAL A 28 19.10 -13.84 -10.92
C VAL A 28 19.24 -14.15 -12.42
N GLU A 29 18.19 -14.65 -13.09
CA GLU A 29 18.16 -14.90 -14.52
C GLU A 29 18.48 -13.65 -15.38
N ARG A 30 18.13 -12.46 -14.87
CA ARG A 30 18.40 -11.18 -15.52
C ARG A 30 19.69 -10.52 -15.07
N GLU A 31 20.53 -11.24 -14.34
CA GLU A 31 21.81 -10.74 -13.81
C GLU A 31 21.70 -9.48 -12.94
N LYS A 32 20.53 -9.28 -12.30
CA LYS A 32 20.26 -8.15 -11.38
C LYS A 32 20.52 -8.50 -9.93
N MET A 33 20.79 -9.78 -9.64
CA MET A 33 21.07 -10.33 -8.33
C MET A 33 21.90 -11.59 -8.51
N THR A 34 22.84 -11.84 -7.64
CA THR A 34 23.60 -13.11 -7.64
C THR A 34 22.78 -14.22 -6.97
N ALA A 35 23.09 -15.48 -7.30
CA ALA A 35 22.44 -16.63 -6.65
C ALA A 35 22.66 -16.62 -5.12
N LEU A 36 23.86 -16.22 -4.67
CA LEU A 36 24.19 -16.14 -3.23
C LEU A 36 23.31 -15.09 -2.52
N GLU A 37 23.16 -13.88 -3.09
CA GLU A 37 22.28 -12.85 -2.54
C GLU A 37 20.81 -13.30 -2.50
N ALA A 38 20.37 -14.06 -3.50
CA ALA A 38 19.04 -14.63 -3.57
C ALA A 38 18.80 -15.65 -2.44
N ASP A 39 19.76 -16.56 -2.22
CA ASP A 39 19.68 -17.56 -1.15
C ASP A 39 19.69 -16.90 0.24
N GLU A 40 20.56 -15.91 0.47
CA GLU A 40 20.61 -15.14 1.72
C GLU A 40 19.30 -14.38 1.96
N LEU A 41 18.72 -13.76 0.92
CA LEU A 41 17.43 -13.06 1.03
C LEU A 41 16.32 -14.03 1.46
N LEU A 42 16.22 -15.17 0.80
CA LEU A 42 15.17 -16.16 1.08
C LEU A 42 15.37 -16.85 2.44
N ALA A 43 16.62 -17.04 2.90
CA ALA A 43 16.92 -17.57 4.22
C ALA A 43 16.47 -16.63 5.34
N ASN A 44 16.41 -15.32 5.08
CA ASN A 44 15.94 -14.32 6.02
C ASN A 44 14.41 -14.24 6.15
N ILE A 45 13.64 -14.97 5.33
CA ILE A 45 12.18 -14.98 5.38
C ILE A 45 11.70 -16.29 6.00
N THR A 46 11.03 -16.21 7.13
CA THR A 46 10.47 -17.36 7.85
C THR A 46 8.95 -17.27 7.84
N PRO A 47 8.25 -18.14 7.09
CA PRO A 47 6.81 -18.30 7.22
C PRO A 47 6.45 -18.79 8.62
N VAL A 48 5.38 -18.22 9.20
CA VAL A 48 4.87 -18.58 10.52
C VAL A 48 3.36 -18.81 10.45
N ASP A 49 2.85 -19.67 11.32
CA ASP A 49 1.45 -20.08 11.34
C ASP A 49 0.49 -19.04 11.90
N SER A 50 1.02 -18.09 12.67
CA SER A 50 0.21 -17.05 13.30
C SER A 50 1.02 -15.85 13.74
N VAL A 51 0.31 -14.75 14.01
CA VAL A 51 0.89 -13.51 14.57
C VAL A 51 1.49 -13.71 15.98
N ASN A 52 1.24 -14.84 16.64
CA ASN A 52 1.85 -15.16 17.93
C ASN A 52 3.38 -15.24 17.87
N ALA A 53 3.93 -15.50 16.69
CA ALA A 53 5.39 -15.49 16.46
C ALA A 53 6.01 -14.09 16.45
N PHE A 54 5.21 -13.00 16.41
CA PHE A 54 5.70 -11.63 16.24
C PHE A 54 6.23 -10.98 17.50
N GLY A 55 6.24 -11.70 18.66
CA GLY A 55 6.78 -11.17 19.91
C GLY A 55 8.16 -10.50 19.81
N PRO A 56 9.15 -11.05 19.09
CA PRO A 56 10.47 -10.42 18.95
C PRO A 56 10.56 -9.31 17.89
N ALA A 57 9.49 -9.03 17.12
CA ALA A 57 9.53 -8.07 16.05
C ALA A 57 9.71 -6.62 16.54
N ASP A 58 10.57 -5.85 15.84
CA ASP A 58 10.74 -4.41 16.06
C ASP A 58 9.69 -3.58 15.30
N LEU A 59 9.25 -4.10 14.15
CA LEU A 59 8.25 -3.49 13.27
C LEU A 59 7.34 -4.58 12.71
N VAL A 60 6.04 -4.41 12.88
CA VAL A 60 5.02 -5.23 12.22
C VAL A 60 4.31 -4.39 11.17
N ILE A 61 4.25 -4.87 9.93
CA ILE A 61 3.56 -4.22 8.82
C ILE A 61 2.36 -5.08 8.43
N GLU A 62 1.16 -4.59 8.68
CA GLU A 62 -0.06 -5.23 8.23
C GLU A 62 -0.35 -4.84 6.78
N ALA A 63 -0.52 -5.86 5.92
CA ALA A 63 -0.79 -5.70 4.49
C ALA A 63 -1.78 -6.77 3.97
N ALA A 64 -2.78 -7.15 4.80
CA ALA A 64 -3.65 -8.30 4.51
C ALA A 64 -4.75 -7.95 3.51
N THR A 65 -5.66 -7.05 3.86
CA THR A 65 -6.86 -6.72 3.06
C THR A 65 -7.29 -5.27 3.33
N GLU A 66 -8.03 -4.67 2.41
CA GLU A 66 -8.56 -3.30 2.60
C GLU A 66 -9.93 -3.28 3.32
N ARG A 67 -10.12 -4.21 4.26
CA ARG A 67 -11.32 -4.30 5.13
C ARG A 67 -10.95 -3.95 6.56
N GLU A 68 -11.43 -2.81 7.05
CA GLU A 68 -11.09 -2.27 8.37
C GLU A 68 -11.31 -3.27 9.52
N GLU A 69 -12.44 -3.97 9.51
CA GLU A 69 -12.78 -4.96 10.54
C GLU A 69 -11.75 -6.09 10.64
N ILE A 70 -11.22 -6.53 9.49
CA ILE A 70 -10.20 -7.59 9.45
C ILE A 70 -8.89 -7.04 9.97
N LYS A 71 -8.47 -5.84 9.53
CA LYS A 71 -7.26 -5.18 10.03
C LYS A 71 -7.30 -4.99 11.55
N ARG A 72 -8.44 -4.53 12.09
CA ARG A 72 -8.61 -4.35 13.54
C ARG A 72 -8.44 -5.68 14.30
N ARG A 73 -9.01 -6.77 13.82
CA ARG A 73 -8.82 -8.11 14.45
C ARG A 73 -7.36 -8.55 14.41
N ILE A 74 -6.63 -8.28 13.33
CA ILE A 74 -5.20 -8.54 13.24
C ILE A 74 -4.45 -7.71 14.30
N PHE A 75 -4.73 -6.41 14.41
CA PHE A 75 -4.10 -5.54 15.41
C PHE A 75 -4.40 -5.97 16.85
N GLU A 76 -5.64 -6.37 17.14
CA GLU A 76 -6.03 -6.91 18.45
C GLU A 76 -5.27 -8.20 18.77
N SER A 77 -5.02 -9.08 17.80
CA SER A 77 -4.23 -10.29 17.98
C SER A 77 -2.74 -9.98 18.17
N VAL A 78 -2.18 -9.10 17.33
CA VAL A 78 -0.78 -8.66 17.44
C VAL A 78 -0.51 -7.94 18.75
N ARG A 79 -1.47 -7.17 19.26
CA ARG A 79 -1.38 -6.45 20.54
C ARG A 79 -1.05 -7.36 21.71
N LEU A 80 -1.47 -8.62 21.70
CA LEU A 80 -1.28 -9.56 22.80
C LEU A 80 0.16 -10.08 22.92
N VAL A 81 0.95 -9.95 21.86
CA VAL A 81 2.28 -10.55 21.77
C VAL A 81 3.39 -9.52 21.48
N LEU A 82 3.03 -8.37 20.96
CA LEU A 82 4.00 -7.36 20.55
C LEU A 82 4.69 -6.73 21.75
N ARG A 83 5.99 -6.47 21.61
CA ARG A 83 6.77 -5.75 22.62
C ARG A 83 6.28 -4.29 22.76
N ASP A 84 6.44 -3.73 23.93
CA ASP A 84 6.01 -2.36 24.25
C ASP A 84 6.71 -1.29 23.38
N ASP A 85 7.92 -1.56 22.90
CA ASP A 85 8.74 -0.65 22.10
C ASP A 85 8.63 -0.86 20.59
N ALA A 86 7.92 -1.90 20.15
CA ALA A 86 7.72 -2.21 18.74
C ALA A 86 6.76 -1.23 18.06
N ILE A 87 6.93 -1.08 16.75
CA ILE A 87 6.07 -0.26 15.91
C ILE A 87 5.08 -1.15 15.16
N LEU A 88 3.82 -0.75 15.13
CA LEU A 88 2.79 -1.37 14.31
C LEU A 88 2.42 -0.42 13.16
N ALA A 89 2.53 -0.90 11.93
CA ALA A 89 2.22 -0.14 10.73
C ALA A 89 1.12 -0.82 9.91
N SER A 90 0.32 -0.03 9.22
CA SER A 90 -0.63 -0.54 8.22
C SER A 90 -0.27 -0.06 6.82
N ASN A 91 -0.32 -0.98 5.85
CA ASN A 91 -0.15 -0.68 4.42
C ASN A 91 -1.50 -0.34 3.75
N THR A 92 -2.45 0.20 4.50
CA THR A 92 -3.72 0.64 3.92
C THR A 92 -3.52 1.73 2.88
N SER A 93 -4.40 1.77 1.89
CA SER A 93 -4.44 2.83 0.88
C SER A 93 -5.51 3.89 1.13
N SER A 94 -6.47 3.62 2.04
CA SER A 94 -7.65 4.46 2.16
C SER A 94 -8.25 4.56 3.57
N ILE A 95 -7.91 3.62 4.48
CA ILE A 95 -8.50 3.59 5.82
C ILE A 95 -7.74 4.54 6.75
N PRO A 96 -8.43 5.43 7.50
CA PRO A 96 -7.77 6.39 8.38
C PRO A 96 -6.86 5.72 9.43
N ILE A 97 -5.61 6.13 9.48
CA ILE A 97 -4.59 5.62 10.41
C ILE A 97 -4.98 5.93 11.85
N THR A 98 -5.46 7.14 12.11
CA THR A 98 -5.93 7.58 13.44
C THR A 98 -7.04 6.67 13.99
N ARG A 99 -7.96 6.24 13.12
CA ARG A 99 -9.06 5.35 13.50
C ARG A 99 -8.57 3.94 13.82
N MET A 100 -7.65 3.41 12.99
CA MET A 100 -7.07 2.08 13.21
C MET A 100 -6.15 2.03 14.43
N ALA A 101 -5.49 3.12 14.77
CA ALA A 101 -4.62 3.23 15.94
C ALA A 101 -5.32 2.90 17.26
N GLN A 102 -6.65 2.97 17.32
CA GLN A 102 -7.44 2.59 18.50
C GLN A 102 -7.34 1.08 18.84
N ALA A 103 -7.04 0.23 17.85
CA ALA A 103 -6.84 -1.20 18.06
C ALA A 103 -5.38 -1.57 18.36
N ALA A 104 -4.44 -0.62 18.22
CA ALA A 104 -3.03 -0.82 18.50
C ALA A 104 -2.73 -0.88 20.02
N PRO A 105 -1.62 -1.51 20.44
CA PRO A 105 -1.17 -1.47 21.83
C PRO A 105 -0.85 -0.05 22.33
N ASP A 106 -0.18 0.74 21.51
CA ASP A 106 0.14 2.15 21.74
C ASP A 106 -0.07 2.95 20.44
N ALA A 107 -1.06 3.85 20.46
CA ALA A 107 -1.36 4.70 19.31
C ALA A 107 -0.19 5.62 18.90
N ARG A 108 0.75 5.93 19.80
CA ARG A 108 1.95 6.72 19.50
C ARG A 108 2.94 5.95 18.62
N ARG A 109 2.86 4.61 18.64
CA ARG A 109 3.69 3.67 17.85
C ARG A 109 2.93 3.04 16.70
N PHE A 110 1.78 3.59 16.35
CA PHE A 110 1.00 3.20 15.18
C PHE A 110 1.17 4.21 14.05
N ILE A 111 1.39 3.73 12.81
CA ILE A 111 1.71 4.58 11.66
C ILE A 111 1.19 3.95 10.36
N GLY A 112 0.87 4.76 9.36
CA GLY A 112 0.67 4.30 8.00
C GLY A 112 2.02 4.16 7.27
N LEU A 113 2.20 3.06 6.57
CA LEU A 113 3.38 2.78 5.76
C LEU A 113 2.93 2.22 4.42
N HIS A 114 2.60 3.13 3.50
CA HIS A 114 1.95 2.80 2.24
C HIS A 114 2.98 2.56 1.14
N PHE A 115 3.08 1.32 0.73
CA PHE A 115 3.90 0.88 -0.40
C PHE A 115 3.10 0.89 -1.69
N PHE A 116 3.77 1.13 -2.81
CA PHE A 116 3.18 1.08 -4.14
C PHE A 116 3.50 -0.24 -4.84
N ASN A 117 2.50 -0.81 -5.49
CA ASN A 117 2.64 -2.08 -6.20
C ASN A 117 3.15 -1.86 -7.65
N PRO A 118 4.12 -2.63 -8.13
CA PRO A 118 4.88 -3.71 -7.48
C PRO A 118 5.96 -3.18 -6.52
N VAL A 119 5.90 -3.59 -5.25
CA VAL A 119 6.78 -3.07 -4.18
C VAL A 119 8.29 -3.10 -4.52
N PRO A 120 8.84 -4.16 -5.15
CA PRO A 120 10.27 -4.17 -5.51
C PRO A 120 10.65 -3.17 -6.60
N VAL A 121 9.69 -2.69 -7.40
CA VAL A 121 9.92 -1.81 -8.56
C VAL A 121 9.68 -0.35 -8.20
N MET A 122 8.61 -0.09 -7.45
CA MET A 122 8.22 1.26 -7.07
C MET A 122 9.16 1.82 -6.02
N GLY A 123 9.83 2.92 -6.36
CA GLY A 123 10.82 3.56 -5.49
C GLY A 123 10.24 4.41 -4.35
N LEU A 124 8.91 4.51 -4.24
CA LEU A 124 8.21 5.43 -3.33
C LEU A 124 7.58 4.68 -2.15
N ILE A 125 7.58 5.34 -1.00
CA ILE A 125 6.79 5.02 0.19
C ILE A 125 6.10 6.29 0.67
N GLU A 126 4.82 6.21 1.03
CA GLU A 126 4.18 7.24 1.84
C GLU A 126 4.21 6.83 3.31
N ILE A 127 4.68 7.75 4.16
CA ILE A 127 4.62 7.63 5.61
C ILE A 127 3.47 8.50 6.09
N ILE A 128 2.43 7.88 6.64
CA ILE A 128 1.21 8.56 7.04
C ILE A 128 1.15 8.66 8.56
N ARG A 129 1.16 9.89 9.03
CA ARG A 129 1.10 10.22 10.44
C ARG A 129 -0.36 10.27 10.93
N GLY A 130 -0.74 9.35 11.80
CA GLY A 130 -2.00 9.46 12.54
C GLY A 130 -1.91 10.51 13.66
N LEU A 131 -3.05 10.94 14.17
CA LEU A 131 -3.14 12.02 15.17
C LEU A 131 -2.27 11.80 16.42
N ALA A 132 -2.14 10.55 16.88
CA ALA A 132 -1.36 10.22 18.07
C ALA A 132 0.08 9.77 17.75
N THR A 133 0.43 9.54 16.49
CA THR A 133 1.74 9.03 16.08
C THR A 133 2.87 9.94 16.55
N SER A 134 3.85 9.40 17.28
CA SER A 134 4.97 10.19 17.80
C SER A 134 6.03 10.50 16.75
N ASP A 135 6.78 11.59 16.95
CA ASP A 135 7.89 11.95 16.08
C ASP A 135 8.99 10.86 16.07
N GLU A 136 9.21 10.19 17.21
CA GLU A 136 10.13 9.06 17.31
C GLU A 136 9.73 7.92 16.37
N THR A 137 8.45 7.59 16.32
CA THR A 137 7.92 6.55 15.43
C THR A 137 8.12 6.93 13.96
N VAL A 138 7.81 8.18 13.60
CA VAL A 138 8.05 8.70 12.24
C VAL A 138 9.53 8.59 11.85
N GLN A 139 10.44 9.01 12.73
CA GLN A 139 11.89 8.95 12.48
C GLN A 139 12.41 7.53 12.30
N LYS A 140 11.96 6.58 13.15
CA LYS A 140 12.35 5.16 13.04
C LYS A 140 11.88 4.54 11.72
N VAL A 141 10.63 4.81 11.34
CA VAL A 141 10.07 4.28 10.08
C VAL A 141 10.70 4.95 8.87
N ALA A 142 11.04 6.24 8.94
CA ALA A 142 11.78 6.93 7.89
C ALA A 142 13.20 6.34 7.70
N ALA A 143 13.90 6.03 8.79
CA ALA A 143 15.20 5.35 8.71
C ALA A 143 15.07 3.95 8.08
N TYR A 144 14.01 3.21 8.40
CA TYR A 144 13.69 1.93 7.78
C TYR A 144 13.44 2.08 6.25
N ALA A 145 12.59 3.03 5.84
CA ALA A 145 12.29 3.28 4.44
C ALA A 145 13.55 3.69 3.65
N THR A 146 14.41 4.52 4.23
CA THR A 146 15.70 4.92 3.65
C THR A 146 16.63 3.70 3.49
N ALA A 147 16.69 2.81 4.48
CA ALA A 147 17.48 1.58 4.40
C ALA A 147 16.98 0.64 3.29
N LEU A 148 15.69 0.69 2.96
CA LEU A 148 15.09 0.00 1.81
C LEU A 148 15.35 0.72 0.47
N LYS A 149 16.10 1.83 0.46
CA LYS A 149 16.37 2.68 -0.71
C LYS A 149 15.09 3.21 -1.37
N LYS A 150 14.09 3.54 -0.54
CA LYS A 150 12.84 4.15 -0.98
C LYS A 150 12.88 5.66 -0.75
N GLU A 151 12.36 6.41 -1.71
CA GLU A 151 12.04 7.83 -1.52
C GLU A 151 10.81 7.96 -0.63
N ILE A 152 10.80 8.96 0.25
CA ILE A 152 9.75 9.13 1.25
C ILE A 152 8.90 10.35 0.92
N VAL A 153 7.61 10.17 0.90
CA VAL A 153 6.61 11.23 0.98
C VAL A 153 5.93 11.17 2.34
N TYR A 154 5.95 12.28 3.08
CA TYR A 154 5.22 12.40 4.32
C TYR A 154 3.81 12.90 4.05
N ALA A 155 2.83 12.27 4.67
CA ALA A 155 1.43 12.63 4.57
C ALA A 155 0.77 12.67 5.95
N GLU A 156 -0.18 13.56 6.11
CA GLU A 156 -1.14 13.51 7.20
C GLU A 156 -2.25 12.49 6.87
N ASP A 157 -3.01 12.10 7.90
CA ASP A 157 -4.05 11.06 7.81
C ASP A 157 -5.33 11.58 7.13
N GLU A 158 -5.18 11.96 5.87
CA GLU A 158 -6.26 12.44 5.01
C GLU A 158 -6.65 11.39 3.96
N PRO A 159 -7.92 11.34 3.53
CA PRO A 159 -8.39 10.34 2.56
C PRO A 159 -7.57 10.32 1.27
N GLY A 160 -7.03 9.14 0.92
CA GLY A 160 -6.21 8.91 -0.27
C GLY A 160 -4.78 9.44 -0.16
N PHE A 161 -4.38 9.93 1.01
CA PHE A 161 -3.04 10.47 1.30
C PHE A 161 -2.61 11.50 0.24
N VAL A 162 -1.43 11.38 -0.35
CA VAL A 162 -0.99 12.31 -1.40
C VAL A 162 -1.27 11.75 -2.79
N VAL A 163 -0.76 10.54 -3.08
CA VAL A 163 -0.76 10.02 -4.45
C VAL A 163 -2.16 9.67 -4.91
N ASN A 164 -2.91 8.87 -4.14
CA ASN A 164 -4.26 8.47 -4.54
C ASN A 164 -5.23 9.64 -4.58
N ARG A 165 -5.04 10.65 -3.70
CA ARG A 165 -5.86 11.86 -3.69
C ARG A 165 -5.73 12.71 -4.95
N ILE A 166 -4.60 12.61 -5.65
CA ILE A 166 -4.37 13.29 -6.94
C ILE A 166 -4.73 12.35 -8.09
N LEU A 167 -4.26 11.11 -8.03
CA LEU A 167 -4.36 10.13 -9.11
C LEU A 167 -5.81 9.77 -9.43
N LEU A 168 -6.60 9.41 -8.39
CA LEU A 168 -7.94 8.87 -8.64
C LEU A 168 -8.92 9.91 -9.20
N PRO A 169 -8.92 11.19 -8.76
CA PRO A 169 -9.67 12.24 -9.45
C PRO A 169 -9.23 12.45 -10.90
N MET A 170 -7.94 12.34 -11.21
CA MET A 170 -7.43 12.44 -12.57
C MET A 170 -7.96 11.29 -13.46
N ILE A 171 -7.92 10.05 -12.97
CA ILE A 171 -8.51 8.89 -13.65
C ILE A 171 -10.02 9.08 -13.82
N ASN A 172 -10.72 9.46 -12.75
CA ASN A 172 -12.16 9.68 -12.77
C ASN A 172 -12.57 10.77 -13.78
N GLU A 173 -11.80 11.85 -13.88
CA GLU A 173 -12.03 12.91 -14.87
C GLU A 173 -11.80 12.39 -16.31
N ALA A 174 -10.78 11.57 -16.54
CA ALA A 174 -10.57 10.92 -17.83
C ALA A 174 -11.76 10.05 -18.26
N VAL A 175 -12.38 9.35 -17.28
CA VAL A 175 -13.62 8.59 -17.52
C VAL A 175 -14.81 9.51 -17.80
N PHE A 176 -14.92 10.69 -17.18
CA PHE A 176 -15.93 11.71 -17.56
C PHE A 176 -15.72 12.21 -18.97
N VAL A 177 -14.50 12.54 -19.37
CA VAL A 177 -14.14 12.98 -20.74
C VAL A 177 -14.55 11.93 -21.77
N LEU A 178 -14.29 10.64 -21.49
CA LEU A 178 -14.73 9.52 -22.33
C LEU A 178 -16.27 9.43 -22.39
N GLY A 179 -16.91 9.46 -21.22
CA GLY A 179 -18.38 9.31 -21.10
C GLY A 179 -19.18 10.45 -21.75
N GLN A 180 -18.59 11.64 -21.82
CA GLN A 180 -19.15 12.81 -22.50
C GLN A 180 -18.91 12.80 -24.03
N GLY A 181 -18.13 11.86 -24.54
CA GLY A 181 -17.78 11.77 -25.95
C GLY A 181 -16.81 12.87 -26.43
N THR A 182 -16.08 13.52 -25.53
CA THR A 182 -15.10 14.56 -25.88
C THR A 182 -13.96 13.98 -26.72
N ALA A 183 -13.48 12.78 -26.37
CA ALA A 183 -12.48 12.04 -27.14
C ALA A 183 -12.62 10.53 -26.91
N ASN A 184 -12.01 9.72 -27.78
CA ASN A 184 -11.90 8.28 -27.60
C ASN A 184 -10.76 7.93 -26.63
N ILE A 185 -10.71 6.66 -26.16
CA ILE A 185 -9.73 6.15 -25.19
C ILE A 185 -8.29 6.45 -25.64
N ALA A 186 -7.97 6.14 -26.91
CA ALA A 186 -6.61 6.29 -27.44
C ALA A 186 -6.14 7.75 -27.44
N ASP A 187 -7.02 8.70 -27.76
CA ASP A 187 -6.68 10.12 -27.81
C ASP A 187 -6.60 10.73 -26.40
N ILE A 188 -7.44 10.29 -25.43
CA ILE A 188 -7.34 10.70 -24.02
C ILE A 188 -5.97 10.29 -23.47
N ASP A 189 -5.60 9.03 -23.60
CA ASP A 189 -4.34 8.50 -23.10
C ASP A 189 -3.13 9.13 -23.79
N LYS A 190 -3.18 9.30 -25.11
CA LYS A 190 -2.15 9.98 -25.89
C LYS A 190 -2.00 11.45 -25.45
N GLY A 191 -3.12 12.14 -25.24
CA GLY A 191 -3.12 13.53 -24.77
C GLY A 191 -2.40 13.66 -23.43
N CYS A 192 -2.67 12.79 -22.46
CA CYS A 192 -1.99 12.81 -21.17
C CYS A 192 -0.51 12.38 -21.26
N ARG A 193 -0.19 11.36 -22.05
CA ARG A 193 1.20 10.93 -22.23
C ARG A 193 2.08 12.01 -22.84
N ILE A 194 1.59 12.68 -23.88
CA ILE A 194 2.39 13.67 -24.63
C ILE A 194 2.20 15.07 -24.06
N GLY A 195 0.96 15.48 -23.78
CA GLY A 195 0.64 16.83 -23.33
C GLY A 195 1.03 17.09 -21.88
N LEU A 196 0.96 16.06 -21.00
CA LEU A 196 1.31 16.14 -19.58
C LEU A 196 2.60 15.40 -19.23
N ASN A 197 3.25 14.78 -20.23
CA ASN A 197 4.47 13.97 -20.04
C ASN A 197 4.28 12.81 -19.02
N HIS A 198 3.10 12.21 -19.02
CA HIS A 198 2.83 11.04 -18.18
C HIS A 198 3.43 9.78 -18.81
N PRO A 199 3.99 8.85 -18.01
CA PRO A 199 4.56 7.60 -18.53
C PRO A 199 3.48 6.66 -19.10
N MET A 200 2.24 6.79 -18.61
CA MET A 200 1.08 5.98 -18.98
C MET A 200 -0.16 6.88 -19.07
N GLY A 201 -1.08 6.58 -19.97
CA GLY A 201 -2.35 7.29 -20.05
C GLY A 201 -3.26 6.96 -18.86
N PRO A 202 -4.20 7.85 -18.49
CA PRO A 202 -5.03 7.64 -17.30
C PRO A 202 -6.00 6.45 -17.43
N LEU A 203 -6.50 6.15 -18.64
CA LEU A 203 -7.41 5.01 -18.86
C LEU A 203 -6.64 3.69 -18.92
N GLU A 204 -5.47 3.66 -19.55
CA GLU A 204 -4.53 2.54 -19.51
C GLU A 204 -4.10 2.25 -18.05
N LEU A 205 -3.85 3.29 -17.25
CA LEU A 205 -3.52 3.16 -15.83
C LEU A 205 -4.71 2.64 -15.02
N ALA A 206 -5.93 3.07 -15.33
CA ALA A 206 -7.15 2.56 -14.70
C ALA A 206 -7.33 1.05 -14.94
N ASP A 207 -7.09 0.57 -16.15
CA ASP A 207 -7.11 -0.86 -16.47
C ASP A 207 -6.01 -1.63 -15.72
N PHE A 208 -4.82 -1.04 -15.60
CA PHE A 208 -3.70 -1.64 -14.88
C PHE A 208 -3.97 -1.75 -13.37
N VAL A 209 -4.59 -0.72 -12.76
CA VAL A 209 -4.95 -0.69 -11.33
C VAL A 209 -6.16 -1.59 -11.05
N GLY A 210 -7.07 -1.70 -12.00
CA GLY A 210 -8.38 -2.33 -11.89
C GLY A 210 -9.48 -1.29 -11.70
N LEU A 211 -10.51 -1.35 -12.56
CA LEU A 211 -11.62 -0.38 -12.54
C LEU A 211 -12.43 -0.44 -11.25
N ASP A 212 -12.62 -1.62 -10.69
CA ASP A 212 -13.23 -1.87 -9.38
C ASP A 212 -12.46 -1.19 -8.25
N THR A 213 -11.14 -1.33 -8.23
CA THR A 213 -10.26 -0.67 -7.25
C THR A 213 -10.32 0.84 -7.41
N CYS A 214 -10.28 1.37 -8.64
CA CYS A 214 -10.42 2.80 -8.91
C CYS A 214 -11.76 3.33 -8.40
N LEU A 215 -12.85 2.62 -8.69
CA LEU A 215 -14.20 2.99 -8.24
C LEU A 215 -14.31 3.01 -6.72
N ASP A 216 -13.76 2.00 -6.05
CA ASP A 216 -13.84 1.90 -4.59
C ASP A 216 -13.06 3.04 -3.90
N ILE A 217 -11.88 3.39 -4.39
CA ILE A 217 -11.11 4.50 -3.84
C ILE A 217 -11.83 5.84 -4.10
N VAL A 218 -12.38 6.06 -5.29
CA VAL A 218 -13.18 7.27 -5.61
C VAL A 218 -14.40 7.36 -4.69
N LYS A 219 -15.10 6.25 -4.43
CA LYS A 219 -16.22 6.21 -3.45
C LYS A 219 -15.76 6.54 -2.03
N VAL A 220 -14.60 6.03 -1.60
CA VAL A 220 -14.04 6.39 -0.28
C VAL A 220 -13.77 7.88 -0.21
N LEU A 221 -13.13 8.49 -1.21
CA LEU A 221 -12.89 9.93 -1.27
C LEU A 221 -14.21 10.72 -1.20
N PHE A 222 -15.19 10.33 -1.99
CA PHE A 222 -16.50 10.99 -2.03
C PHE A 222 -17.26 10.88 -0.70
N ASN A 223 -17.36 9.66 -0.15
CA ASN A 223 -18.13 9.41 1.06
C ASN A 223 -17.49 10.05 2.32
N THR A 224 -16.15 10.10 2.35
CA THR A 224 -15.43 10.64 3.51
C THR A 224 -15.42 12.17 3.50
N THR A 225 -15.26 12.78 2.32
CA THR A 225 -15.17 14.25 2.22
C THR A 225 -16.51 14.95 2.01
N GLY A 226 -17.51 14.25 1.44
CA GLY A 226 -18.77 14.84 0.99
C GLY A 226 -18.63 15.83 -0.18
N ASP A 227 -17.42 15.96 -0.75
CA ASP A 227 -17.15 16.93 -1.80
C ASP A 227 -17.50 16.35 -3.18
N SER A 228 -18.38 17.03 -3.89
CA SER A 228 -18.89 16.60 -5.21
C SER A 228 -17.81 16.44 -6.28
N LYS A 229 -16.61 17.03 -6.11
CA LYS A 229 -15.49 16.83 -7.03
C LYS A 229 -14.99 15.36 -7.08
N TYR A 230 -15.30 14.58 -6.03
CA TYR A 230 -14.97 13.13 -6.00
C TYR A 230 -16.14 12.25 -6.41
N ARG A 231 -17.25 12.81 -6.93
CA ARG A 231 -18.36 12.02 -7.43
C ARG A 231 -17.87 11.03 -8.49
N PRO A 232 -18.13 9.71 -8.34
CA PRO A 232 -17.75 8.73 -9.36
C PRO A 232 -18.36 9.04 -10.72
N ALA A 233 -17.56 8.91 -11.77
CA ALA A 233 -18.05 9.02 -13.14
C ALA A 233 -19.12 7.94 -13.40
N PRO A 234 -20.27 8.27 -14.02
CA PRO A 234 -21.32 7.29 -14.27
C PRO A 234 -20.86 6.09 -15.09
N LEU A 235 -19.93 6.30 -16.01
CA LEU A 235 -19.35 5.24 -16.84
C LEU A 235 -18.51 4.28 -15.99
N LEU A 236 -17.72 4.80 -15.02
CA LEU A 236 -16.94 3.97 -14.09
C LEU A 236 -17.83 3.13 -13.17
N VAL A 237 -19.00 3.65 -12.79
CA VAL A 237 -19.99 2.91 -11.96
C VAL A 237 -20.67 1.80 -12.76
N LYS A 238 -20.75 1.96 -14.08
CA LYS A 238 -21.44 1.01 -14.96
C LYS A 238 -20.61 -0.24 -15.24
N TYR A 239 -19.31 -0.12 -15.26
CA TYR A 239 -18.35 -1.20 -15.52
C TYR A 239 -17.69 -1.71 -14.26
#